data_6bcd1cf393bd4c31383e3c91eaf99c38
#
_entry.id   6bcd1cf393bd4c31383e3c91eaf99c38
#
_cell.length_a   1.000
_cell.length_b   1.000
_cell.length_c   1.000
_cell.angle_alpha   90.00
_cell.angle_beta   90.00
_cell.angle_gamma   90.00
#
_symmetry.space_group_name_H-M   'P 1'
#
loop_
_entity.id
_entity.type
_entity.pdbx_description
1 polymer ?
#
loop_
_entity_poly.entity_id
_entity_poly.type
_entity_poly.pdbx_seq_one_letter_code
_entity_poly.pdbx_strand_id
1 'polypeptide(L)'
;MSFFQYGERVDEYDVLVLNEREARAGAGILFLIGILSLVNAVALGHIIVTKVFISFFTLDFVIRVIQPRYSPSLLLGRFFVQNQRPEYVGATQKRFAWGIGLLLALPMSYLLVIDFQPNPIKVLVCIICLALLFFESAFSICVGCKIYGLFKKDPVSYCPGGICEIRTKDAIESFNPAQKLITIIMAFAISFGLYLYFTKIESKTLFSKKVKKMMMSDKEREALEEIELQREFDNF
;
A
#
# COMPACT_ATOMS: atom_id res chain seq x y z
N MET A 1 10.56 25.06 -19.09
CA MET A 1 9.67 23.94 -18.67
C MET A 1 8.30 24.51 -18.36
N SER A 2 7.24 24.03 -19.00
CA SER A 2 5.87 24.50 -18.73
C SER A 2 5.43 24.01 -17.35
N PHE A 3 4.83 24.90 -16.54
CA PHE A 3 4.34 24.57 -15.19
C PHE A 3 3.27 23.46 -15.21
N PHE A 4 2.57 23.27 -16.32
CA PHE A 4 1.53 22.27 -16.50
C PHE A 4 1.97 20.97 -17.17
N GLN A 5 3.27 20.78 -17.42
CA GLN A 5 3.79 19.58 -18.06
C GLN A 5 3.85 18.44 -17.04
N TYR A 6 3.07 17.37 -17.25
CA TYR A 6 3.03 16.21 -16.39
C TYR A 6 4.17 15.23 -16.74
N GLY A 7 5.22 15.22 -15.93
CA GLY A 7 6.44 14.43 -16.17
C GLY A 7 7.57 15.25 -16.82
N GLU A 8 8.68 14.60 -17.05
CA GLU A 8 9.91 15.19 -17.61
C GLU A 8 10.15 14.65 -19.02
N ARG A 9 10.70 15.50 -19.89
CA ARG A 9 11.13 15.11 -21.23
C ARG A 9 12.60 14.73 -21.19
N VAL A 10 12.90 13.53 -21.64
CA VAL A 10 14.27 13.01 -21.78
C VAL A 10 14.47 12.70 -23.27
N ASP A 11 15.61 13.10 -23.83
CA ASP A 11 15.87 13.02 -25.26
C ASP A 11 15.83 11.58 -25.83
N GLU A 12 16.01 10.59 -24.96
CA GLU A 12 15.95 9.16 -25.32
C GLU A 12 14.54 8.63 -25.52
N TYR A 13 13.49 9.37 -25.11
CA TYR A 13 12.11 8.88 -25.11
C TYR A 13 11.14 9.87 -25.75
N ASP A 14 10.28 9.36 -26.62
CA ASP A 14 9.23 10.15 -27.29
C ASP A 14 8.07 10.55 -26.39
N VAL A 15 8.01 10.01 -25.16
CA VAL A 15 6.94 10.24 -24.19
C VAL A 15 7.47 10.91 -22.93
N LEU A 16 6.59 11.59 -22.20
CA LEU A 16 6.93 12.13 -20.90
C LEU A 16 7.13 11.01 -19.87
N VAL A 17 8.18 11.12 -19.08
CA VAL A 17 8.62 10.09 -18.14
C VAL A 17 8.67 10.61 -16.72
N LEU A 18 8.66 9.67 -15.77
CA LEU A 18 8.91 9.89 -14.35
C LEU A 18 9.99 8.93 -13.87
N ASN A 19 10.67 9.30 -12.80
CA ASN A 19 11.65 8.43 -12.16
C ASN A 19 10.95 7.40 -11.28
N GLU A 20 10.98 6.12 -11.69
CA GLU A 20 10.37 5.02 -10.97
C GLU A 20 10.97 4.82 -9.57
N ARG A 21 12.28 5.06 -9.40
CA ARG A 21 12.94 4.94 -8.09
C ARG A 21 12.39 5.92 -7.06
N GLU A 22 12.08 7.15 -7.49
CA GLU A 22 11.41 8.14 -6.62
C GLU A 22 10.01 7.68 -6.23
N ALA A 23 9.25 7.15 -7.20
CA ALA A 23 7.91 6.63 -6.95
C ALA A 23 7.92 5.46 -5.95
N ARG A 24 8.85 4.52 -6.12
CA ARG A 24 9.03 3.36 -5.20
C ARG A 24 9.46 3.78 -3.81
N ALA A 25 10.42 4.69 -3.70
CA ALA A 25 10.85 5.22 -2.41
C ALA A 25 9.71 5.95 -1.68
N GLY A 26 8.96 6.80 -2.40
CA GLY A 26 7.78 7.46 -1.86
C GLY A 26 6.69 6.47 -1.44
N ALA A 27 6.44 5.42 -2.21
CA ALA A 27 5.50 4.35 -1.85
C ALA A 27 5.96 3.61 -0.58
N GLY A 28 7.26 3.32 -0.45
CA GLY A 28 7.83 2.67 0.75
C GLY A 28 7.68 3.51 2.02
N ILE A 29 7.91 4.82 1.93
CA ILE A 29 7.72 5.75 3.04
C ILE A 29 6.25 5.78 3.47
N LEU A 30 5.33 5.92 2.51
CA LEU A 30 3.89 5.92 2.78
C LEU A 30 3.42 4.57 3.34
N PHE A 31 3.95 3.45 2.83
CA PHE A 31 3.66 2.12 3.37
C PHE A 31 4.08 2.00 4.83
N LEU A 32 5.30 2.41 5.18
CA LEU A 32 5.80 2.34 6.55
C LEU A 32 4.94 3.15 7.52
N ILE A 33 4.65 4.41 7.18
CA ILE A 33 3.82 5.26 8.02
C ILE A 33 2.39 4.71 8.09
N GLY A 34 1.87 4.21 7.00
CA GLY A 34 0.53 3.64 6.89
C GLY A 34 0.34 2.37 7.72
N ILE A 35 1.32 1.44 7.70
CA ILE A 35 1.23 0.22 8.51
C ILE A 35 1.33 0.54 10.02
N LEU A 36 2.21 1.46 10.41
CA LEU A 36 2.30 1.92 11.79
C LEU A 36 1.01 2.60 12.24
N SER A 37 0.40 3.40 11.38
CA SER A 37 -0.88 4.06 11.62
C SER A 37 -2.02 3.04 11.79
N LEU A 38 -2.09 2.04 10.91
CA LEU A 38 -3.10 0.99 10.98
C LEU A 38 -2.95 0.14 12.25
N VAL A 39 -1.73 -0.27 12.59
CA VAL A 39 -1.44 -1.03 13.82
C VAL A 39 -1.82 -0.21 15.05
N ASN A 40 -1.50 1.08 15.06
CA ASN A 40 -1.86 1.98 16.17
C ASN A 40 -3.39 2.06 16.35
N ALA A 41 -4.14 2.19 15.26
CA ALA A 41 -5.61 2.24 15.33
C ALA A 41 -6.22 0.90 15.80
N VAL A 42 -5.76 -0.22 15.21
CA VAL A 42 -6.37 -1.55 15.47
C VAL A 42 -5.90 -2.13 16.81
N ALA A 43 -4.59 -2.07 17.12
CA ALA A 43 -4.05 -2.65 18.34
C ALA A 43 -4.22 -1.77 19.57
N LEU A 44 -3.94 -0.47 19.45
CA LEU A 44 -3.93 0.46 20.57
C LEU A 44 -5.21 1.30 20.68
N GLY A 45 -6.06 1.32 19.67
CA GLY A 45 -7.29 2.11 19.65
C GLY A 45 -7.08 3.62 19.43
N HIS A 46 -5.85 4.05 19.12
CA HIS A 46 -5.53 5.45 18.88
C HIS A 46 -5.76 5.82 17.40
N ILE A 47 -6.86 6.50 17.13
CA ILE A 47 -7.30 6.84 15.76
C ILE A 47 -6.74 8.15 15.21
N ILE A 48 -6.19 9.01 16.06
CA ILE A 48 -5.70 10.33 15.65
C ILE A 48 -4.60 10.19 14.59
N VAL A 49 -3.64 9.28 14.82
CA VAL A 49 -2.53 9.02 13.89
C VAL A 49 -3.06 8.58 12.53
N THR A 50 -4.10 7.73 12.51
CA THR A 50 -4.74 7.26 11.26
C THR A 50 -5.47 8.38 10.54
N LYS A 51 -6.18 9.26 11.26
CA LYS A 51 -6.84 10.43 10.67
C LYS A 51 -5.82 11.38 10.01
N VAL A 52 -4.73 11.68 10.71
CA VAL A 52 -3.66 12.53 10.18
C VAL A 52 -3.00 11.87 8.96
N PHE A 53 -2.66 10.58 9.06
CA PHE A 53 -2.03 9.86 7.96
C PHE A 53 -2.92 9.82 6.71
N ILE A 54 -4.21 9.44 6.84
CA ILE A 54 -5.09 9.33 5.66
C ILE A 54 -5.35 10.68 5.01
N SER A 55 -5.43 11.76 5.81
CA SER A 55 -5.55 13.13 5.29
C SER A 55 -4.30 13.54 4.50
N PHE A 56 -3.12 13.30 5.06
CA PHE A 56 -1.86 13.53 4.38
C PHE A 56 -1.71 12.69 3.11
N PHE A 57 -2.03 11.39 3.19
CA PHE A 57 -1.99 10.46 2.07
C PHE A 57 -2.89 10.90 0.93
N THR A 58 -4.13 11.29 1.23
CA THR A 58 -5.08 11.79 0.23
C THR A 58 -4.58 13.06 -0.44
N LEU A 59 -4.08 14.02 0.35
CA LEU A 59 -3.51 15.25 -0.18
C LEU A 59 -2.29 14.97 -1.08
N ASP A 60 -1.38 14.10 -0.66
CA ASP A 60 -0.21 13.69 -1.43
C ASP A 60 -0.61 13.08 -2.78
N PHE A 61 -1.64 12.20 -2.79
CA PHE A 61 -2.14 11.58 -4.02
C PHE A 61 -2.88 12.57 -4.93
N VAL A 62 -3.60 13.54 -4.38
CA VAL A 62 -4.16 14.66 -5.17
C VAL A 62 -3.03 15.40 -5.89
N ILE A 63 -1.98 15.76 -5.17
CA ILE A 63 -0.82 16.45 -5.75
C ILE A 63 -0.14 15.58 -6.79
N ARG A 64 0.05 14.27 -6.55
CA ARG A 64 0.62 13.32 -7.53
C ARG A 64 -0.15 13.28 -8.84
N VAL A 65 -1.49 13.29 -8.78
CA VAL A 65 -2.34 13.23 -9.98
C VAL A 65 -2.34 14.56 -10.74
N ILE A 66 -2.25 15.69 -10.04
CA ILE A 66 -2.21 17.03 -10.66
C ILE A 66 -0.80 17.33 -11.17
N GLN A 67 0.20 17.28 -10.27
CA GLN A 67 1.58 17.63 -10.58
C GLN A 67 2.56 16.91 -9.64
N PRO A 68 3.08 15.74 -10.05
CA PRO A 68 3.88 14.86 -9.20
C PRO A 68 5.17 15.51 -8.67
N ARG A 69 5.70 16.49 -9.37
CA ARG A 69 6.91 17.22 -8.98
C ARG A 69 6.82 17.84 -7.58
N TYR A 70 5.62 18.15 -7.12
CA TYR A 70 5.38 18.81 -5.83
C TYR A 70 4.82 17.87 -4.76
N SER A 71 4.67 16.58 -5.04
CA SER A 71 4.21 15.61 -4.04
C SER A 71 5.23 15.47 -2.92
N PRO A 72 4.85 15.66 -1.65
CA PRO A 72 5.76 15.57 -0.52
C PRO A 72 6.46 14.22 -0.41
N SER A 73 5.74 13.12 -0.62
CA SER A 73 6.32 11.78 -0.55
C SER A 73 7.28 11.48 -1.69
N LEU A 74 7.04 12.01 -2.91
CA LEU A 74 7.97 11.89 -4.04
C LEU A 74 9.21 12.74 -3.82
N LEU A 75 9.08 13.93 -3.23
CA LEU A 75 10.23 14.77 -2.88
C LEU A 75 11.11 14.10 -1.83
N LEU A 76 10.51 13.50 -0.80
CA LEU A 76 11.25 12.68 0.16
C LEU A 76 11.89 11.46 -0.52
N GLY A 77 11.16 10.78 -1.39
CA GLY A 77 11.69 9.68 -2.19
C GLY A 77 12.91 10.11 -3.01
N ARG A 78 12.82 11.23 -3.71
CA ARG A 78 13.93 11.84 -4.48
C ARG A 78 15.15 12.09 -3.60
N PHE A 79 14.96 12.64 -2.42
CA PHE A 79 16.05 12.90 -1.48
C PHE A 79 16.82 11.62 -1.12
N PHE A 80 16.11 10.51 -0.87
CA PHE A 80 16.78 9.25 -0.51
C PHE A 80 17.46 8.54 -1.69
N VAL A 81 16.93 8.70 -2.91
CA VAL A 81 17.46 7.98 -4.10
C VAL A 81 18.28 8.86 -5.04
N GLN A 82 18.60 10.10 -4.66
CA GLN A 82 19.30 11.09 -5.50
C GLN A 82 20.65 10.60 -6.06
N ASN A 83 21.33 9.69 -5.35
CA ASN A 83 22.62 9.13 -5.76
C ASN A 83 22.48 7.85 -6.61
N GLN A 84 21.25 7.44 -6.95
CA GLN A 84 21.00 6.27 -7.77
C GLN A 84 20.69 6.67 -9.21
N ARG A 85 21.05 5.81 -10.16
CA ARG A 85 20.68 6.04 -11.57
C ARG A 85 19.17 6.03 -11.72
N PRO A 86 18.57 7.01 -12.41
CA PRO A 86 17.12 7.06 -12.60
C PRO A 86 16.64 5.87 -13.43
N GLU A 87 15.44 5.41 -13.13
CA GLU A 87 14.70 4.41 -13.91
C GLU A 87 13.47 5.12 -14.49
N TYR A 88 13.28 5.07 -15.80
CA TYR A 88 12.23 5.85 -16.45
C TYR A 88 10.98 5.02 -16.70
N VAL A 89 9.83 5.57 -16.32
CA VAL A 89 8.49 5.01 -16.54
C VAL A 89 7.58 6.05 -17.17
N GLY A 90 6.63 5.61 -17.98
CA GLY A 90 5.68 6.52 -18.63
C GLY A 90 4.84 7.32 -17.64
N ALA A 91 4.86 8.63 -17.77
CA ALA A 91 4.14 9.53 -16.86
C ALA A 91 2.62 9.32 -16.87
N THR A 92 2.04 9.05 -18.05
CA THR A 92 0.59 8.81 -18.20
C THR A 92 0.12 7.58 -17.44
N GLN A 93 0.91 6.50 -17.48
CA GLN A 93 0.59 5.25 -16.78
C GLN A 93 0.65 5.43 -15.27
N LYS A 94 1.66 6.12 -14.78
CA LYS A 94 1.76 6.45 -13.34
C LYS A 94 0.63 7.35 -12.88
N ARG A 95 0.24 8.32 -13.70
CA ARG A 95 -0.91 9.17 -13.41
C ARG A 95 -2.19 8.36 -13.24
N PHE A 96 -2.43 7.40 -14.15
CA PHE A 96 -3.57 6.50 -14.06
C PHE A 96 -3.52 5.64 -12.78
N ALA A 97 -2.36 5.05 -12.46
CA ALA A 97 -2.19 4.24 -11.26
C ALA A 97 -2.42 5.04 -9.98
N TRP A 98 -1.88 6.24 -9.89
CA TRP A 98 -2.12 7.15 -8.77
C TRP A 98 -3.57 7.65 -8.73
N GLY A 99 -4.24 7.76 -9.87
CA GLY A 99 -5.68 8.03 -9.97
C GLY A 99 -6.52 6.94 -9.31
N ILE A 100 -6.17 5.66 -9.49
CA ILE A 100 -6.81 4.54 -8.78
C ILE A 100 -6.57 4.66 -7.27
N GLY A 101 -5.32 4.95 -6.85
CA GLY A 101 -5.00 5.18 -5.45
C GLY A 101 -5.82 6.33 -4.83
N LEU A 102 -5.97 7.42 -5.56
CA LEU A 102 -6.79 8.56 -5.14
C LEU A 102 -8.29 8.20 -5.04
N LEU A 103 -8.80 7.41 -5.99
CA LEU A 103 -10.18 6.92 -5.98
C LEU A 103 -10.49 6.09 -4.73
N LEU A 104 -9.52 5.35 -4.21
CA LEU A 104 -9.65 4.62 -2.96
C LEU A 104 -9.45 5.52 -1.73
N ALA A 105 -8.53 6.48 -1.82
CA ALA A 105 -8.17 7.36 -0.70
C ALA A 105 -9.26 8.38 -0.36
N LEU A 106 -9.93 8.97 -1.36
CA LEU A 106 -10.97 9.99 -1.16
C LEU A 106 -12.15 9.49 -0.30
N PRO A 107 -12.82 8.37 -0.65
CA PRO A 107 -13.89 7.83 0.19
C PRO A 107 -13.40 7.45 1.59
N MET A 108 -12.18 6.87 1.67
CA MET A 108 -11.61 6.48 2.96
C MET A 108 -11.28 7.68 3.84
N SER A 109 -10.78 8.77 3.25
CA SER A 109 -10.57 10.02 3.98
C SER A 109 -11.88 10.56 4.55
N TYR A 110 -12.93 10.60 3.75
CA TYR A 110 -14.26 11.01 4.21
C TYR A 110 -14.76 10.12 5.36
N LEU A 111 -14.74 8.80 5.19
CA LEU A 111 -15.27 7.84 6.15
C LEU A 111 -14.46 7.73 7.45
N LEU A 112 -13.15 8.00 7.42
CA LEU A 112 -12.30 7.91 8.60
C LEU A 112 -12.18 9.24 9.36
N VAL A 113 -12.27 10.38 8.66
CA VAL A 113 -12.14 11.70 9.28
C VAL A 113 -13.48 12.17 9.84
N ILE A 114 -14.56 12.00 9.09
CA ILE A 114 -15.88 12.55 9.42
C ILE A 114 -16.72 11.53 10.20
N ASP A 115 -16.84 10.31 9.69
CA ASP A 115 -17.68 9.25 10.28
C ASP A 115 -16.79 8.09 10.76
N PHE A 116 -16.18 8.28 11.94
CA PHE A 116 -15.33 7.26 12.52
C PHE A 116 -16.17 6.19 13.25
N GLN A 117 -16.73 5.27 12.49
CA GLN A 117 -17.24 4.00 13.00
C GLN A 117 -16.25 2.88 12.64
N PRO A 118 -15.77 2.07 13.60
CA PRO A 118 -14.94 0.93 13.29
C PRO A 118 -15.74 -0.08 12.45
N ASN A 119 -15.30 -0.28 11.20
CA ASN A 119 -15.97 -1.16 10.25
C ASN A 119 -14.90 -2.04 9.58
N PRO A 120 -15.09 -3.36 9.50
CA PRO A 120 -14.14 -4.28 8.87
C PRO A 120 -13.88 -3.93 7.39
N ILE A 121 -14.84 -3.37 6.68
CA ILE A 121 -14.66 -2.92 5.27
C ILE A 121 -13.62 -1.81 5.19
N LYS A 122 -13.63 -0.84 6.11
CA LYS A 122 -12.64 0.25 6.16
C LYS A 122 -11.22 -0.31 6.37
N VAL A 123 -11.07 -1.28 7.27
CA VAL A 123 -9.79 -1.95 7.52
C VAL A 123 -9.33 -2.72 6.28
N LEU A 124 -10.23 -3.44 5.60
CA LEU A 124 -9.93 -4.18 4.38
C LEU A 124 -9.42 -3.25 3.27
N VAL A 125 -10.08 -2.11 3.05
CA VAL A 125 -9.64 -1.13 2.05
C VAL A 125 -8.26 -0.55 2.40
N CYS A 126 -8.00 -0.25 3.68
CA CYS A 126 -6.67 0.16 4.12
C CYS A 126 -5.60 -0.91 3.85
N ILE A 127 -5.89 -2.17 4.12
CA ILE A 127 -4.98 -3.30 3.83
C ILE A 127 -4.72 -3.39 2.33
N ILE A 128 -5.74 -3.26 1.48
CA ILE A 128 -5.57 -3.26 0.01
C ILE A 128 -4.67 -2.11 -0.43
N CYS A 129 -4.90 -0.88 0.06
CA CYS A 129 -4.07 0.27 -0.27
C CYS A 129 -2.60 0.05 0.17
N LEU A 130 -2.39 -0.49 1.38
CA LEU A 130 -1.06 -0.80 1.88
C LEU A 130 -0.38 -1.92 1.06
N ALA A 131 -1.13 -2.95 0.65
CA ALA A 131 -0.61 -3.99 -0.22
C ALA A 131 -0.17 -3.43 -1.58
N LEU A 132 -0.94 -2.52 -2.18
CA LEU A 132 -0.56 -1.86 -3.44
C LEU A 132 0.73 -1.04 -3.29
N LEU A 133 0.88 -0.27 -2.20
CA LEU A 133 2.11 0.46 -1.89
C LEU A 133 3.30 -0.48 -1.66
N PHE A 134 3.07 -1.60 -0.99
CA PHE A 134 4.10 -2.61 -0.75
C PHE A 134 4.58 -3.25 -2.06
N PHE A 135 3.66 -3.66 -2.94
CA PHE A 135 4.01 -4.24 -4.24
C PHE A 135 4.80 -3.25 -5.11
N GLU A 136 4.42 -1.99 -5.11
CA GLU A 136 5.15 -0.94 -5.84
C GLU A 136 6.55 -0.73 -5.25
N SER A 137 6.66 -0.62 -3.94
CA SER A 137 7.93 -0.34 -3.25
C SER A 137 8.90 -1.53 -3.28
N ALA A 138 8.44 -2.73 -2.89
CA ALA A 138 9.29 -3.90 -2.71
C ALA A 138 9.60 -4.63 -4.02
N PHE A 139 8.62 -4.75 -4.91
CA PHE A 139 8.73 -5.57 -6.11
C PHE A 139 8.73 -4.79 -7.43
N SER A 140 8.65 -3.48 -7.40
CA SER A 140 8.46 -2.64 -8.61
C SER A 140 7.19 -2.99 -9.39
N ILE A 141 6.22 -3.62 -8.74
CA ILE A 141 4.97 -4.02 -9.38
C ILE A 141 3.94 -2.93 -9.18
N CYS A 142 3.75 -2.11 -10.21
CA CYS A 142 2.65 -1.16 -10.25
C CYS A 142 1.40 -1.84 -10.82
N VAL A 143 0.49 -2.26 -9.93
CA VAL A 143 -0.77 -2.92 -10.32
C VAL A 143 -1.61 -2.02 -11.24
N GLY A 144 -1.69 -0.72 -10.93
CA GLY A 144 -2.39 0.25 -11.76
C GLY A 144 -1.81 0.37 -13.17
N CYS A 145 -0.47 0.30 -13.31
CA CYS A 145 0.18 0.29 -14.61
C CYS A 145 -0.17 -0.98 -15.42
N LYS A 146 -0.24 -2.14 -14.75
CA LYS A 146 -0.68 -3.39 -15.38
C LYS A 146 -2.13 -3.33 -15.84
N ILE A 147 -3.02 -2.77 -15.03
CA ILE A 147 -4.43 -2.55 -15.39
C ILE A 147 -4.51 -1.61 -16.60
N TYR A 148 -3.74 -0.53 -16.61
CA TYR A 148 -3.68 0.39 -17.76
C TYR A 148 -3.29 -0.33 -19.04
N GLY A 149 -2.32 -1.25 -18.98
CA GLY A 149 -1.88 -2.08 -20.11
C GLY A 149 -2.95 -2.99 -20.67
N LEU A 150 -3.93 -3.43 -19.87
CA LEU A 150 -5.07 -4.22 -20.34
C LEU A 150 -6.04 -3.42 -21.22
N PHE A 151 -6.14 -2.10 -21.00
CA PHE A 151 -7.04 -1.22 -21.75
C PHE A 151 -6.42 -0.65 -23.02
N LYS A 152 -5.09 -0.60 -23.13
CA LYS A 152 -4.41 -0.09 -24.32
C LYS A 152 -3.63 -1.19 -25.05
N LYS A 153 -3.81 -1.26 -26.38
CA LYS A 153 -3.17 -2.27 -27.25
C LYS A 153 -1.77 -1.91 -27.74
N ASP A 154 -1.28 -0.67 -27.48
CA ASP A 154 0.01 -0.20 -27.99
C ASP A 154 1.14 -0.43 -26.97
N PRO A 155 2.03 -1.42 -27.16
CA PRO A 155 3.06 -1.79 -26.18
C PRO A 155 4.18 -0.75 -26.05
N VAL A 156 4.46 0.02 -27.09
CA VAL A 156 5.63 0.94 -27.17
C VAL A 156 5.53 2.13 -26.19
N SER A 157 4.33 2.48 -25.76
CA SER A 157 4.07 3.66 -24.92
C SER A 157 4.11 3.40 -23.42
N TYR A 158 4.24 2.15 -22.97
CA TYR A 158 3.95 1.80 -21.56
C TYR A 158 5.11 2.00 -20.60
N CYS A 159 6.30 1.57 -20.96
CA CYS A 159 7.49 1.68 -20.14
C CYS A 159 8.70 1.98 -20.99
N PRO A 160 8.97 3.26 -21.32
CA PRO A 160 10.08 3.62 -22.19
C PRO A 160 11.44 3.12 -21.67
N GLY A 161 11.59 2.99 -20.34
CA GLY A 161 12.79 2.41 -19.71
C GLY A 161 12.82 0.88 -19.69
N GLY A 162 11.84 0.17 -20.27
CA GLY A 162 11.79 -1.29 -20.31
C GLY A 162 11.61 -1.97 -18.95
N ILE A 163 11.29 -1.24 -17.87
CA ILE A 163 11.17 -1.78 -16.50
C ILE A 163 9.94 -2.69 -16.37
N CYS A 164 8.90 -2.44 -17.17
CA CYS A 164 7.65 -3.19 -17.14
C CYS A 164 7.65 -4.37 -18.10
N GLU A 165 8.66 -4.49 -18.96
CA GLU A 165 8.77 -5.56 -19.95
C GLU A 165 9.42 -6.80 -19.35
N ILE A 166 8.94 -7.97 -19.78
CA ILE A 166 9.59 -9.24 -19.44
C ILE A 166 10.85 -9.34 -20.30
N ARG A 167 11.98 -8.99 -19.72
CA ARG A 167 13.29 -9.15 -20.36
C ARG A 167 13.74 -10.61 -20.31
N THR A 168 14.62 -10.99 -21.24
CA THR A 168 15.42 -12.21 -21.07
C THR A 168 16.20 -12.10 -19.79
N LYS A 169 15.99 -13.08 -18.90
CA LYS A 169 16.64 -13.11 -17.58
C LYS A 169 18.16 -13.18 -17.75
N ASP A 170 18.86 -12.29 -17.09
CA ASP A 170 20.30 -12.38 -16.95
C ASP A 170 20.71 -13.59 -16.10
N ALA A 171 21.95 -14.05 -16.27
CA ALA A 171 22.43 -15.23 -15.54
C ALA A 171 22.33 -15.06 -14.02
N ILE A 172 22.50 -13.83 -13.51
CA ILE A 172 22.39 -13.51 -12.08
C ILE A 172 20.94 -13.61 -11.56
N GLU A 173 19.94 -13.52 -12.43
CA GLU A 173 18.52 -13.62 -12.09
C GLU A 173 18.03 -15.08 -12.12
N SER A 174 18.87 -16.02 -12.58
CA SER A 174 18.53 -17.44 -12.67
C SER A 174 18.65 -18.13 -11.31
N PHE A 175 17.60 -18.84 -10.91
CA PHE A 175 17.62 -19.62 -9.68
C PHE A 175 18.32 -20.96 -9.87
N ASN A 176 19.33 -21.21 -9.05
CA ASN A 176 19.95 -22.52 -8.91
C ASN A 176 18.93 -23.52 -8.30
N PRO A 177 19.02 -24.85 -8.60
CA PRO A 177 18.13 -25.85 -8.00
C PRO A 177 18.11 -25.83 -6.46
N ALA A 178 19.25 -25.61 -5.81
CA ALA A 178 19.32 -25.47 -4.35
C ALA A 178 18.53 -24.25 -3.83
N GLN A 179 18.60 -23.11 -4.51
CA GLN A 179 17.84 -21.90 -4.15
C GLN A 179 16.34 -22.14 -4.29
N LYS A 180 15.89 -22.81 -5.35
CA LYS A 180 14.49 -23.20 -5.53
C LYS A 180 14.00 -24.08 -4.39
N LEU A 181 14.79 -25.09 -4.01
CA LEU A 181 14.48 -25.99 -2.89
C LEU A 181 14.35 -25.22 -1.58
N ILE A 182 15.32 -24.37 -1.27
CA ILE A 182 15.29 -23.52 -0.05
C ILE A 182 14.05 -22.61 -0.05
N THR A 183 13.72 -21.99 -1.17
CA THR A 183 12.53 -21.13 -1.29
C THR A 183 11.24 -21.90 -1.00
N ILE A 184 11.11 -23.12 -1.53
CA ILE A 184 9.96 -23.99 -1.28
C ILE A 184 9.88 -24.38 0.20
N ILE A 185 10.99 -24.77 0.81
CA ILE A 185 11.04 -25.12 2.23
C ILE A 185 10.67 -23.93 3.10
N MET A 186 11.20 -22.74 2.80
CA MET A 186 10.85 -21.51 3.53
C MET A 186 9.38 -21.16 3.37
N ALA A 187 8.83 -21.22 2.17
CA ALA A 187 7.41 -20.96 1.94
C ALA A 187 6.52 -21.93 2.72
N PHE A 188 6.88 -23.22 2.76
CA PHE A 188 6.17 -24.22 3.56
C PHE A 188 6.32 -23.93 5.07
N ALA A 189 7.51 -23.61 5.55
CA ALA A 189 7.75 -23.30 6.96
C ALA A 189 6.98 -22.06 7.43
N ILE A 190 6.92 -21.02 6.61
CA ILE A 190 6.15 -19.80 6.89
C ILE A 190 4.63 -20.13 6.92
N SER A 191 4.14 -20.86 5.92
CA SER A 191 2.73 -21.25 5.86
C SER A 191 2.31 -22.13 7.03
N PHE A 192 3.18 -23.08 7.42
CA PHE A 192 2.96 -23.95 8.57
C PHE A 192 3.02 -23.15 9.89
N GLY A 193 3.99 -22.24 10.01
CA GLY A 193 4.08 -21.34 11.17
C GLY A 193 2.84 -20.47 11.33
N LEU A 194 2.34 -19.87 10.25
CA LEU A 194 1.09 -19.13 10.25
C LEU A 194 -0.10 -20.02 10.64
N TYR A 195 -0.20 -21.22 10.10
CA TYR A 195 -1.24 -22.17 10.47
C TYR A 195 -1.23 -22.49 11.97
N LEU A 196 -0.03 -22.77 12.55
CA LEU A 196 0.10 -23.01 13.99
C LEU A 196 -0.25 -21.76 14.81
N TYR A 197 0.14 -20.58 14.34
CA TYR A 197 -0.21 -19.33 14.99
C TYR A 197 -1.73 -19.16 15.06
N PHE A 198 -2.43 -19.25 13.94
CA PHE A 198 -3.88 -19.08 13.89
C PHE A 198 -4.64 -20.16 14.67
N THR A 199 -4.16 -21.41 14.69
CA THR A 199 -4.87 -22.51 15.35
C THR A 199 -4.58 -22.62 16.85
N LYS A 200 -3.34 -22.30 17.29
CA LYS A 200 -2.94 -22.53 18.69
C LYS A 200 -2.73 -21.26 19.52
N ILE A 201 -2.35 -20.16 18.91
CA ILE A 201 -1.93 -18.93 19.62
C ILE A 201 -3.00 -17.85 19.53
N GLU A 202 -3.63 -17.65 18.38
CA GLU A 202 -4.53 -16.53 18.13
C GLU A 202 -5.79 -16.56 19.02
N SER A 203 -6.32 -17.74 19.35
CA SER A 203 -7.51 -17.85 20.21
C SER A 203 -7.35 -17.25 21.61
N LYS A 204 -6.12 -16.94 22.03
CA LYS A 204 -5.79 -16.41 23.35
C LYS A 204 -5.28 -14.96 23.33
N THR A 205 -5.11 -14.35 22.15
CA THR A 205 -4.52 -13.01 22.04
C THR A 205 -5.57 -11.90 22.14
N LEU A 206 -5.19 -10.77 22.75
CA LEU A 206 -5.99 -9.53 22.79
C LEU A 206 -6.39 -9.05 21.38
N PHE A 207 -5.55 -9.31 20.39
CA PHE A 207 -5.79 -8.95 19.00
C PHE A 207 -6.99 -9.69 18.41
N SER A 208 -7.06 -11.02 18.61
CA SER A 208 -8.18 -11.86 18.17
C SER A 208 -9.51 -11.42 18.79
N LYS A 209 -9.51 -11.11 20.11
CA LYS A 209 -10.71 -10.60 20.79
C LYS A 209 -11.15 -9.25 20.20
N LYS A 210 -10.21 -8.36 19.89
CA LYS A 210 -10.50 -7.04 19.34
C LYS A 210 -11.01 -7.12 17.90
N VAL A 211 -10.43 -7.97 17.07
CA VAL A 211 -10.91 -8.24 15.71
C VAL A 211 -12.30 -8.84 15.74
N LYS A 212 -12.53 -9.82 16.62
CA LYS A 212 -13.86 -10.43 16.81
C LYS A 212 -14.91 -9.39 17.22
N LYS A 213 -14.58 -8.48 18.17
CA LYS A 213 -15.46 -7.38 18.58
C LYS A 213 -15.76 -6.42 17.43
N MET A 214 -14.80 -6.18 16.52
CA MET A 214 -15.01 -5.35 15.32
C MET A 214 -15.89 -6.01 14.25
N MET A 215 -15.92 -7.34 14.20
CA MET A 215 -16.74 -8.11 13.24
C MET A 215 -18.16 -8.37 13.75
N MET A 216 -18.45 -8.11 15.02
CA MET A 216 -19.78 -8.26 15.61
C MET A 216 -20.71 -7.14 15.15
N SER A 217 -22.00 -7.46 15.03
CA SER A 217 -23.02 -6.45 14.81
C SER A 217 -23.17 -5.54 16.03
N ASP A 218 -23.71 -4.33 15.83
CA ASP A 218 -23.85 -3.35 16.92
C ASP A 218 -24.66 -3.91 18.11
N LYS A 219 -25.71 -4.70 17.84
CA LYS A 219 -26.52 -5.38 18.89
C LYS A 219 -25.72 -6.43 19.68
N GLU A 220 -24.86 -7.20 19.02
CA GLU A 220 -24.01 -8.19 19.68
C GLU A 220 -22.91 -7.52 20.50
N ARG A 221 -22.46 -6.34 20.07
CA ARG A 221 -21.44 -5.54 20.77
C ARG A 221 -22.00 -4.96 22.06
N GLU A 222 -23.21 -4.36 22.02
CA GLU A 222 -23.92 -3.83 23.19
C GLU A 222 -24.20 -4.94 24.21
N ALA A 223 -24.69 -6.10 23.77
CA ALA A 223 -24.94 -7.25 24.67
C ALA A 223 -23.64 -7.76 25.32
N LEU A 224 -22.52 -7.70 24.62
CA LEU A 224 -21.21 -8.13 25.15
C LEU A 224 -20.66 -7.13 26.16
N GLU A 225 -20.87 -5.84 25.95
CA GLU A 225 -20.50 -4.76 26.88
C GLU A 225 -21.34 -4.83 28.17
N GLU A 226 -22.64 -5.14 28.09
CA GLU A 226 -23.48 -5.35 29.26
C GLU A 226 -22.98 -6.54 30.09
N ILE A 227 -22.62 -7.66 29.43
CA ILE A 227 -22.11 -8.87 30.13
C ILE A 227 -20.73 -8.58 30.77
N GLU A 228 -19.86 -7.81 30.10
CA GLU A 228 -18.57 -7.42 30.67
C GLU A 228 -18.73 -6.51 31.88
N LEU A 229 -19.64 -5.53 31.83
CA LEU A 229 -20.00 -4.67 32.95
C LEU A 229 -20.58 -5.45 34.14
N GLN A 230 -21.50 -6.40 33.90
CA GLN A 230 -22.05 -7.25 34.95
C GLN A 230 -20.96 -8.09 35.63
N ARG A 231 -20.05 -8.68 34.86
CA ARG A 231 -18.92 -9.42 35.45
C ARG A 231 -17.94 -8.56 36.26
N GLU A 232 -17.75 -7.31 35.89
CA GLU A 232 -16.97 -6.38 36.74
C GLU A 232 -17.67 -6.06 38.03
N PHE A 233 -19.00 -5.90 38.03
CA PHE A 233 -19.81 -5.70 39.26
C PHE A 233 -19.83 -6.96 40.16
N ASP A 234 -19.89 -8.16 39.60
CA ASP A 234 -19.91 -9.41 40.39
C ASP A 234 -18.53 -9.76 40.99
N ASN A 235 -17.44 -9.14 40.53
CA ASN A 235 -16.09 -9.34 41.06
C ASN A 235 -15.68 -8.28 42.09
N PHE A 236 -16.55 -7.32 42.45
CA PHE A 236 -16.37 -6.34 43.51
C PHE A 236 -17.20 -6.74 44.77
#